data_d7ce01f0a75abebe39ed37bfdb1634f1
#
_entry.id   d7ce01f0a75abebe39ed37bfdb1634f1
#
_cell.length_a   1.000
_cell.length_b   1.000
_cell.length_c   1.000
_cell.angle_alpha   90.00
_cell.angle_beta   90.00
_cell.angle_gamma   90.00
#
_symmetry.space_group_name_H-M   'P 1'
#
loop_
_entity.id
_entity.type
_entity.pdbx_description
1 polymer ?
#
loop_
_entity_poly.entity_id
_entity_poly.type
_entity_poly.pdbx_seq_one_letter_code
_entity_poly.pdbx_strand_id
1 'polypeptide(L)'
;MLTTFSLFFICSGIVISFIIASDLAKHKQSMKIMNVVWVLTGLWASYLALWAYFKFGRENSMMMKEDDKDMKMMPGMKMDAMDMPMNMTMGDMSRPHWQSVALSALHCGAGCTLADIIGEWFTFYYPISIGGSLLIGNWVFDFILALIIGVYFQFYAIREMEKISVSAGLTRAFKADFFSLTSWQVGMYGWMAIAYFVLFKDAPLAKDSWNFWFMMQIAMLIGFVCAYPMNAFLIKLGIKKGM
;
A
#
# COMPACT_ATOMS: atom_id res chain seq x y z
N MET A 1 -12.66 28.47 0.83
CA MET A 1 -11.66 28.03 -0.19
C MET A 1 -11.07 26.67 0.13
N LEU A 2 -10.50 26.43 1.33
CA LEU A 2 -9.89 25.12 1.65
C LEU A 2 -10.90 23.97 1.54
N THR A 3 -12.11 24.10 2.08
CA THR A 3 -13.16 23.07 2.04
C THR A 3 -13.54 22.68 0.60
N THR A 4 -13.66 23.65 -0.29
CA THR A 4 -13.98 23.39 -1.72
C THR A 4 -12.85 22.64 -2.40
N PHE A 5 -11.60 23.00 -2.08
CA PHE A 5 -10.41 22.33 -2.55
C PHE A 5 -10.32 20.89 -2.02
N SER A 6 -10.56 20.70 -0.72
CA SER A 6 -10.61 19.39 -0.08
C SER A 6 -11.66 18.47 -0.71
N LEU A 7 -12.87 19.00 -0.92
CA LEU A 7 -13.94 18.26 -1.58
C LEU A 7 -13.56 17.82 -2.99
N PHE A 8 -12.94 18.71 -3.77
CA PHE A 8 -12.47 18.38 -5.12
C PHE A 8 -11.49 17.22 -5.12
N PHE A 9 -10.46 17.21 -4.25
CA PHE A 9 -9.47 16.16 -4.20
C PHE A 9 -10.05 14.82 -3.70
N ILE A 10 -10.93 14.84 -2.72
CA ILE A 10 -11.60 13.63 -2.22
C ILE A 10 -12.49 13.02 -3.30
N CYS A 11 -13.33 13.85 -3.94
CA CYS A 11 -14.19 13.37 -5.03
C CYS A 11 -13.36 12.83 -6.20
N SER A 12 -12.23 13.48 -6.56
CA SER A 12 -11.34 12.98 -7.60
C SER A 12 -10.71 11.65 -7.22
N GLY A 13 -10.31 11.46 -5.95
CA GLY A 13 -9.79 10.18 -5.46
C GLY A 13 -10.82 9.05 -5.58
N ILE A 14 -12.06 9.31 -5.20
CA ILE A 14 -13.17 8.34 -5.34
C ILE A 14 -13.40 7.99 -6.81
N VAL A 15 -13.52 8.99 -7.70
CA VAL A 15 -13.71 8.77 -9.14
C VAL A 15 -12.57 7.95 -9.74
N ILE A 16 -11.32 8.28 -9.39
CA ILE A 16 -10.14 7.56 -9.87
C ILE A 16 -10.13 6.12 -9.37
N SER A 17 -10.51 5.87 -8.11
CA SER A 17 -10.65 4.51 -7.60
C SER A 17 -11.68 3.70 -8.38
N PHE A 18 -12.81 4.30 -8.75
CA PHE A 18 -13.80 3.65 -9.62
C PHE A 18 -13.27 3.39 -11.03
N ILE A 19 -12.51 4.31 -11.62
CA ILE A 19 -11.87 4.11 -12.94
C ILE A 19 -10.90 2.93 -12.88
N ILE A 20 -10.02 2.89 -11.87
CA ILE A 20 -9.07 1.79 -11.67
C ILE A 20 -9.82 0.47 -11.43
N ALA A 21 -10.83 0.44 -10.58
CA ALA A 21 -11.63 -0.75 -10.31
C ALA A 21 -12.32 -1.28 -11.58
N SER A 22 -12.84 -0.38 -12.41
CA SER A 22 -13.49 -0.73 -13.68
C SER A 22 -12.52 -1.31 -14.70
N ASP A 23 -11.28 -0.79 -14.77
CA ASP A 23 -10.24 -1.34 -15.63
C ASP A 23 -9.75 -2.69 -15.12
N LEU A 24 -9.57 -2.84 -13.80
CA LEU A 24 -9.16 -4.09 -13.15
C LEU A 24 -10.19 -5.21 -13.30
N ALA A 25 -11.48 -4.89 -13.45
CA ALA A 25 -12.49 -5.89 -13.75
C ALA A 25 -12.24 -6.58 -15.12
N LYS A 26 -11.62 -5.85 -16.06
CA LYS A 26 -11.25 -6.35 -17.39
C LYS A 26 -9.79 -6.86 -17.46
N HIS A 27 -8.88 -6.25 -16.70
CA HIS A 27 -7.43 -6.50 -16.70
C HIS A 27 -6.95 -6.85 -15.29
N LYS A 28 -7.33 -8.05 -14.82
CA LYS A 28 -6.95 -8.51 -13.48
C LYS A 28 -5.44 -8.66 -13.35
N GLN A 29 -4.92 -8.30 -12.18
CA GLN A 29 -3.52 -8.52 -11.83
C GLN A 29 -3.25 -10.01 -11.59
N SER A 30 -2.00 -10.45 -11.83
CA SER A 30 -1.54 -11.81 -11.51
C SER A 30 -1.71 -12.10 -10.02
N MET A 31 -1.33 -11.15 -9.17
CA MET A 31 -1.58 -11.21 -7.73
C MET A 31 -2.94 -10.58 -7.40
N LYS A 32 -3.89 -11.39 -6.91
CA LYS A 32 -5.26 -10.92 -6.62
C LYS A 32 -5.33 -9.76 -5.64
N ILE A 33 -4.43 -9.75 -4.65
CA ILE A 33 -4.38 -8.69 -3.64
C ILE A 33 -4.07 -7.33 -4.26
N MET A 34 -3.26 -7.29 -5.33
CA MET A 34 -2.90 -6.05 -6.02
C MET A 34 -4.10 -5.34 -6.67
N ASN A 35 -5.18 -6.07 -6.99
CA ASN A 35 -6.41 -5.43 -7.44
C ASN A 35 -7.00 -4.52 -6.34
N VAL A 36 -6.97 -4.98 -5.08
CA VAL A 36 -7.44 -4.20 -3.94
C VAL A 36 -6.49 -3.04 -3.64
N VAL A 37 -5.18 -3.29 -3.68
CA VAL A 37 -4.13 -2.29 -3.44
C VAL A 37 -4.28 -1.09 -4.38
N TRP A 38 -4.47 -1.30 -5.67
CA TRP A 38 -4.60 -0.21 -6.63
C TRP A 38 -5.87 0.62 -6.43
N VAL A 39 -6.99 -0.02 -6.11
CA VAL A 39 -8.25 0.68 -5.81
C VAL A 39 -8.10 1.55 -4.56
N LEU A 40 -7.53 1.02 -3.48
CA LEU A 40 -7.30 1.76 -2.25
C LEU A 40 -6.28 2.90 -2.45
N THR A 41 -5.23 2.67 -3.24
CA THR A 41 -4.26 3.71 -3.59
C THR A 41 -4.92 4.88 -4.34
N GLY A 42 -5.90 4.59 -5.19
CA GLY A 42 -6.68 5.62 -5.90
C GLY A 42 -7.34 6.63 -4.97
N LEU A 43 -7.80 6.20 -3.79
CA LEU A 43 -8.52 7.05 -2.83
C LEU A 43 -7.64 8.20 -2.29
N TRP A 44 -6.36 7.96 -2.05
CA TRP A 44 -5.49 8.97 -1.44
C TRP A 44 -4.46 9.56 -2.42
N ALA A 45 -3.95 8.78 -3.37
CA ALA A 45 -2.96 9.26 -4.33
C ALA A 45 -3.60 9.86 -5.60
N SER A 46 -4.92 9.71 -5.79
CA SER A 46 -5.70 10.34 -6.86
C SER A 46 -5.02 10.24 -8.24
N TYR A 47 -4.69 11.38 -8.86
CA TYR A 47 -4.05 11.43 -10.20
C TYR A 47 -2.69 10.73 -10.26
N LEU A 48 -1.92 10.72 -9.16
CA LEU A 48 -0.64 10.00 -9.09
C LEU A 48 -0.87 8.48 -9.15
N ALA A 49 -1.92 7.99 -8.49
CA ALA A 49 -2.29 6.59 -8.56
C ALA A 49 -2.72 6.20 -9.99
N LEU A 50 -3.52 7.03 -10.63
CA LEU A 50 -3.96 6.79 -12.00
C LEU A 50 -2.78 6.71 -12.98
N TRP A 51 -1.86 7.69 -12.88
CA TRP A 51 -0.65 7.70 -13.69
C TRP A 51 0.22 6.46 -13.45
N ALA A 52 0.49 6.13 -12.18
CA ALA A 52 1.30 4.99 -11.81
C ALA A 52 0.67 3.67 -12.27
N TYR A 53 -0.65 3.52 -12.11
CA TYR A 53 -1.40 2.34 -12.54
C TYR A 53 -1.24 2.09 -14.03
N PHE A 54 -1.49 3.09 -14.88
CA PHE A 54 -1.37 2.92 -16.33
C PHE A 54 0.08 2.80 -16.80
N LYS A 55 1.05 3.38 -16.09
CA LYS A 55 2.45 3.34 -16.48
C LYS A 55 3.15 2.02 -16.15
N PHE A 56 2.92 1.46 -14.98
CA PHE A 56 3.61 0.25 -14.51
C PHE A 56 2.74 -0.71 -13.67
N GLY A 57 1.55 -0.27 -13.27
CA GLY A 57 0.65 -1.10 -12.47
C GLY A 57 -0.19 -2.05 -13.32
N ARG A 58 -0.59 -1.62 -14.52
CA ARG A 58 -1.40 -2.43 -15.42
C ARG A 58 -0.55 -3.51 -16.07
N GLU A 59 -0.82 -4.77 -15.76
CA GLU A 59 -0.18 -5.88 -16.45
C GLU A 59 -0.65 -5.98 -17.89
N ASN A 60 0.26 -5.75 -18.84
CA ASN A 60 -0.02 -5.98 -20.25
C ASN A 60 0.00 -7.49 -20.52
N SER A 61 -1.16 -8.08 -20.71
CA SER A 61 -1.32 -9.51 -21.11
C SER A 61 -0.55 -9.87 -22.39
N MET A 62 -0.07 -8.88 -23.15
CA MET A 62 0.73 -9.11 -24.34
C MET A 62 2.18 -9.50 -24.02
N MET A 63 2.82 -8.92 -22.97
CA MET A 63 4.19 -9.30 -22.61
C MET A 63 4.27 -10.75 -22.10
N MET A 64 3.30 -11.20 -21.29
CA MET A 64 3.26 -12.61 -20.85
C MET A 64 3.05 -13.61 -22.00
N LYS A 65 2.40 -13.20 -23.10
CA LYS A 65 2.22 -14.08 -24.26
C LYS A 65 3.43 -14.11 -25.21
N GLU A 66 4.23 -13.06 -25.25
CA GLU A 66 5.48 -13.04 -26.01
C GLU A 66 6.56 -13.86 -25.31
N ASP A 67 6.75 -13.69 -24.00
CA ASP A 67 7.72 -14.49 -23.22
C ASP A 67 7.41 -16.00 -23.29
N ASP A 68 6.13 -16.40 -23.26
CA ASP A 68 5.70 -17.80 -23.38
C ASP A 68 5.84 -18.36 -24.82
N LYS A 69 5.83 -17.49 -25.83
CA LYS A 69 6.09 -17.86 -27.22
C LYS A 69 7.59 -17.98 -27.52
N ASP A 70 8.40 -17.06 -26.99
CA ASP A 70 9.84 -17.07 -27.20
C ASP A 70 10.49 -18.24 -26.44
N MET A 71 9.97 -18.60 -25.27
CA MET A 71 10.40 -19.78 -24.51
C MET A 71 10.04 -21.10 -25.20
N LYS A 72 8.96 -21.15 -25.98
CA LYS A 72 8.57 -22.33 -26.80
C LYS A 72 9.30 -22.42 -28.15
N MET A 73 9.93 -21.35 -28.61
CA MET A 73 10.68 -21.32 -29.87
C MET A 73 12.17 -21.62 -29.74
N MET A 74 12.72 -21.82 -28.54
CA MET A 74 14.11 -22.24 -28.31
C MET A 74 14.19 -23.66 -27.75
N PRO A 75 14.06 -24.71 -28.56
CA PRO A 75 14.34 -26.09 -28.13
C PRO A 75 15.85 -26.29 -28.14
N GLY A 76 16.49 -26.24 -26.97
CA GLY A 76 17.87 -26.67 -26.85
C GLY A 76 18.80 -25.88 -25.90
N MET A 77 18.42 -24.78 -25.32
CA MET A 77 19.22 -24.09 -24.31
C MET A 77 18.91 -24.65 -22.91
N LYS A 78 19.73 -25.63 -22.48
CA LYS A 78 19.85 -25.97 -21.06
C LYS A 78 20.57 -24.80 -20.39
N MET A 79 19.82 -23.90 -19.74
CA MET A 79 20.41 -23.01 -18.75
C MET A 79 20.74 -23.85 -17.52
N ASP A 80 22.04 -23.99 -17.24
CA ASP A 80 22.50 -24.60 -16.01
C ASP A 80 21.99 -23.80 -14.82
N ALA A 81 21.26 -24.47 -13.95
CA ALA A 81 20.57 -23.89 -12.77
C ALA A 81 21.54 -23.40 -11.67
N MET A 82 22.86 -23.24 -11.99
CA MET A 82 23.87 -22.98 -10.98
C MET A 82 24.24 -21.52 -10.71
N ASP A 83 23.73 -20.55 -11.50
CA ASP A 83 24.14 -19.14 -11.36
C ASP A 83 23.00 -18.16 -11.08
N MET A 84 21.82 -18.62 -10.73
CA MET A 84 20.76 -17.70 -10.28
C MET A 84 20.87 -17.51 -8.76
N PRO A 85 20.88 -16.24 -8.26
CA PRO A 85 20.73 -16.00 -6.84
C PRO A 85 19.38 -16.56 -6.38
N MET A 86 19.39 -17.42 -5.38
CA MET A 86 18.30 -18.29 -4.88
C MET A 86 17.01 -17.57 -4.46
N ASN A 87 16.80 -16.30 -4.83
CA ASN A 87 15.72 -15.45 -4.29
C ASN A 87 14.94 -14.63 -5.34
N MET A 88 15.15 -14.85 -6.64
CA MET A 88 14.41 -14.15 -7.70
C MET A 88 13.39 -15.08 -8.35
N THR A 89 12.11 -14.71 -8.29
CA THR A 89 11.05 -15.33 -9.12
C THR A 89 11.13 -14.78 -10.54
N MET A 90 10.76 -15.56 -11.57
CA MET A 90 10.81 -15.13 -13.00
C MET A 90 10.07 -13.82 -13.28
N GLY A 91 9.06 -13.43 -12.47
CA GLY A 91 8.37 -12.14 -12.57
C GLY A 91 9.20 -10.93 -12.10
N ASP A 92 10.28 -11.18 -11.35
CA ASP A 92 11.14 -10.14 -10.76
C ASP A 92 12.22 -9.63 -11.74
N MET A 93 12.51 -10.39 -12.80
CA MET A 93 13.54 -10.02 -13.79
C MET A 93 13.06 -8.98 -14.81
N SER A 94 11.75 -8.73 -14.93
CA SER A 94 11.19 -7.81 -15.93
C SER A 94 10.93 -6.39 -15.41
N ARG A 95 10.87 -6.20 -14.09
CA ARG A 95 10.54 -4.89 -13.48
C ARG A 95 11.77 -4.17 -12.92
N PRO A 96 11.93 -2.86 -13.18
CA PRO A 96 12.97 -2.06 -12.51
C PRO A 96 12.81 -2.11 -10.98
N HIS A 97 13.91 -2.22 -10.25
CA HIS A 97 13.92 -2.35 -8.78
C HIS A 97 13.08 -1.29 -8.06
N TRP A 98 13.09 -0.04 -8.55
CA TRP A 98 12.30 1.05 -7.94
C TRP A 98 10.78 0.81 -8.02
N GLN A 99 10.29 0.15 -9.08
CA GLN A 99 8.87 -0.19 -9.22
C GLN A 99 8.47 -1.28 -8.23
N SER A 100 9.30 -2.30 -8.08
CA SER A 100 9.12 -3.36 -7.11
C SER A 100 9.06 -2.82 -5.67
N VAL A 101 9.95 -1.88 -5.32
CA VAL A 101 9.91 -1.18 -4.03
C VAL A 101 8.63 -0.36 -3.87
N ALA A 102 8.24 0.38 -4.91
CA ALA A 102 7.03 1.21 -4.87
C ALA A 102 5.77 0.36 -4.67
N LEU A 103 5.63 -0.74 -5.43
CA LEU A 103 4.50 -1.67 -5.28
C LEU A 103 4.45 -2.29 -3.87
N SER A 104 5.61 -2.66 -3.32
CA SER A 104 5.71 -3.18 -1.95
C SER A 104 5.31 -2.14 -0.90
N ALA A 105 5.62 -0.86 -1.11
CA ALA A 105 5.18 0.22 -0.24
C ALA A 105 3.67 0.49 -0.39
N LEU A 106 3.14 0.51 -1.62
CA LEU A 106 1.70 0.67 -1.88
C LEU A 106 0.87 -0.44 -1.26
N HIS A 107 1.39 -1.67 -1.26
CA HIS A 107 0.75 -2.81 -0.61
C HIS A 107 0.56 -2.58 0.89
N CYS A 108 1.60 -2.11 1.59
CA CYS A 108 1.51 -1.73 2.99
C CYS A 108 0.51 -0.57 3.20
N GLY A 109 0.59 0.47 2.35
CA GLY A 109 -0.31 1.61 2.39
C GLY A 109 -1.78 1.26 2.18
N ALA A 110 -2.08 0.24 1.40
CA ALA A 110 -3.46 -0.23 1.23
C ALA A 110 -4.04 -0.79 2.54
N GLY A 111 -3.24 -1.52 3.31
CA GLY A 111 -3.62 -1.97 4.65
C GLY A 111 -3.90 -0.81 5.60
N CYS A 112 -3.03 0.21 5.59
CA CYS A 112 -3.23 1.45 6.35
C CYS A 112 -4.50 2.18 5.92
N THR A 113 -4.72 2.37 4.61
CA THR A 113 -5.92 3.05 4.08
C THR A 113 -7.21 2.40 4.58
N LEU A 114 -7.28 1.08 4.55
CA LEU A 114 -8.47 0.37 5.02
C LEU A 114 -8.63 0.49 6.54
N ALA A 115 -7.52 0.41 7.28
CA ALA A 115 -7.52 0.59 8.73
C ALA A 115 -7.99 1.98 9.12
N ASP A 116 -7.46 3.02 8.47
CA ASP A 116 -7.82 4.41 8.76
C ASP A 116 -9.30 4.69 8.45
N ILE A 117 -9.83 4.19 7.33
CA ILE A 117 -11.25 4.34 7.03
C ILE A 117 -12.12 3.71 8.11
N ILE A 118 -11.79 2.49 8.53
CA ILE A 118 -12.56 1.77 9.56
C ILE A 118 -12.32 2.40 10.93
N GLY A 119 -11.07 2.66 11.29
CA GLY A 119 -10.65 3.11 12.61
C GLY A 119 -11.12 4.52 12.93
N GLU A 120 -11.00 5.47 11.98
CA GLU A 120 -11.43 6.85 12.21
C GLU A 120 -12.94 6.95 12.37
N TRP A 121 -13.74 6.19 11.58
CA TRP A 121 -15.19 6.13 11.79
C TRP A 121 -15.55 5.38 13.06
N PHE A 122 -14.87 4.29 13.39
CA PHE A 122 -15.12 3.58 14.65
C PHE A 122 -14.86 4.47 15.86
N THR A 123 -13.71 5.14 15.91
CA THR A 123 -13.33 6.02 17.03
C THR A 123 -14.11 7.35 17.05
N PHE A 124 -14.76 7.71 15.95
CA PHE A 124 -15.72 8.81 15.92
C PHE A 124 -16.99 8.48 16.71
N TYR A 125 -17.53 7.25 16.55
CA TYR A 125 -18.72 6.81 17.29
C TYR A 125 -18.39 6.27 18.69
N TYR A 126 -17.22 5.66 18.86
CA TYR A 126 -16.76 5.05 20.11
C TYR A 126 -15.41 5.63 20.52
N PRO A 127 -15.40 6.84 21.13
CA PRO A 127 -14.14 7.51 21.48
C PRO A 127 -13.28 6.69 22.44
N ILE A 128 -12.02 6.43 22.03
CA ILE A 128 -11.03 5.70 22.82
C ILE A 128 -10.04 6.73 23.39
N SER A 129 -9.86 6.73 24.70
CA SER A 129 -8.88 7.62 25.33
C SER A 129 -7.79 6.79 26.02
N ILE A 130 -6.54 7.18 25.79
CA ILE A 130 -5.37 6.59 26.43
C ILE A 130 -4.58 7.72 27.11
N GLY A 131 -4.33 7.59 28.41
CA GLY A 131 -3.64 8.63 29.20
C GLY A 131 -4.37 9.97 29.22
N GLY A 132 -5.72 9.97 29.08
CA GLY A 132 -6.54 11.20 29.01
C GLY A 132 -6.53 11.89 27.63
N SER A 133 -5.86 11.34 26.64
CA SER A 133 -5.83 11.89 25.27
C SER A 133 -6.61 11.00 24.30
N LEU A 134 -7.65 11.59 23.66
CA LEU A 134 -8.40 10.94 22.58
C LEU A 134 -7.53 10.75 21.33
N LEU A 135 -6.64 11.70 21.04
CA LEU A 135 -5.77 11.64 19.88
C LEU A 135 -4.81 10.44 19.95
N ILE A 136 -4.18 10.24 21.12
CA ILE A 136 -3.29 9.09 21.34
C ILE A 136 -4.09 7.79 21.28
N GLY A 137 -5.27 7.76 21.89
CA GLY A 137 -6.15 6.59 21.83
C GLY A 137 -6.52 6.18 20.40
N ASN A 138 -6.88 7.15 19.57
CA ASN A 138 -7.17 6.92 18.15
C ASN A 138 -5.95 6.38 17.40
N TRP A 139 -4.80 7.02 17.52
CA TRP A 139 -3.58 6.61 16.81
C TRP A 139 -3.10 5.21 17.21
N VAL A 140 -3.20 4.86 18.49
CA VAL A 140 -2.88 3.50 18.95
C VAL A 140 -3.86 2.48 18.39
N PHE A 141 -5.13 2.80 18.40
CA PHE A 141 -6.16 1.92 17.81
C PHE A 141 -5.94 1.71 16.32
N ASP A 142 -5.74 2.80 15.57
CA ASP A 142 -5.47 2.75 14.12
C ASP A 142 -4.19 1.98 13.81
N PHE A 143 -3.13 2.16 14.59
CA PHE A 143 -1.89 1.40 14.44
C PHE A 143 -2.11 -0.10 14.61
N ILE A 144 -2.83 -0.51 15.64
CA ILE A 144 -3.12 -1.93 15.89
C ILE A 144 -3.98 -2.50 14.76
N LEU A 145 -5.00 -1.76 14.33
CA LEU A 145 -5.88 -2.18 13.24
C LEU A 145 -5.11 -2.28 11.91
N ALA A 146 -4.27 -1.30 11.62
CA ALA A 146 -3.41 -1.29 10.44
C ALA A 146 -2.42 -2.46 10.46
N LEU A 147 -1.86 -2.80 11.62
CA LEU A 147 -0.97 -3.95 11.76
C LEU A 147 -1.70 -5.27 11.50
N ILE A 148 -2.91 -5.44 12.01
CA ILE A 148 -3.71 -6.65 11.79
C ILE A 148 -4.03 -6.80 10.30
N ILE A 149 -4.54 -5.74 9.67
CA ILE A 149 -4.95 -5.76 8.26
C ILE A 149 -3.72 -5.88 7.36
N GLY A 150 -2.63 -5.16 7.65
CA GLY A 150 -1.40 -5.19 6.88
C GLY A 150 -0.74 -6.57 6.91
N VAL A 151 -0.62 -7.18 8.10
CA VAL A 151 -0.11 -8.55 8.24
C VAL A 151 -0.98 -9.55 7.48
N TYR A 152 -2.31 -9.38 7.50
CA TYR A 152 -3.21 -10.23 6.71
C TYR A 152 -2.97 -10.08 5.21
N PHE A 153 -2.84 -8.86 4.70
CA PHE A 153 -2.55 -8.59 3.30
C PHE A 153 -1.18 -9.16 2.90
N GLN A 154 -0.17 -8.94 3.72
CA GLN A 154 1.19 -9.45 3.48
C GLN A 154 1.22 -10.98 3.51
N PHE A 155 0.51 -11.61 4.43
CA PHE A 155 0.37 -13.05 4.51
C PHE A 155 -0.29 -13.63 3.25
N TYR A 156 -1.35 -12.97 2.75
CA TYR A 156 -2.03 -13.40 1.54
C TYR A 156 -1.10 -13.32 0.31
N ALA A 157 -0.36 -12.21 0.18
CA ALA A 157 0.63 -12.04 -0.88
C ALA A 157 1.73 -13.12 -0.85
N ILE A 158 2.28 -13.40 0.35
CA ILE A 158 3.31 -14.44 0.51
C ILE A 158 2.76 -15.81 0.10
N ARG A 159 1.53 -16.15 0.47
CA ARG A 159 0.92 -17.43 0.10
C ARG A 159 0.60 -17.57 -1.39
N GLU A 160 0.35 -16.48 -2.09
CA GLU A 160 0.23 -16.51 -3.56
C GLU A 160 1.58 -16.78 -4.25
N MET A 161 2.68 -16.32 -3.65
CA MET A 161 4.03 -16.50 -4.20
C MET A 161 4.71 -17.80 -3.78
N GLU A 162 4.41 -18.31 -2.58
CA GLU A 162 5.11 -19.47 -2.00
C GLU A 162 4.13 -20.43 -1.31
N LYS A 163 4.38 -21.73 -1.50
CA LYS A 163 3.66 -22.78 -0.76
C LYS A 163 4.33 -23.02 0.61
N ILE A 164 3.99 -22.19 1.61
CA ILE A 164 4.52 -22.30 2.97
C ILE A 164 3.41 -22.58 3.98
N SER A 165 3.79 -23.10 5.16
CA SER A 165 2.84 -23.31 6.26
C SER A 165 2.27 -21.99 6.79
N VAL A 166 1.06 -22.04 7.35
CA VAL A 166 0.38 -20.84 7.86
C VAL A 166 1.20 -20.12 8.93
N SER A 167 1.79 -20.85 9.87
CA SER A 167 2.60 -20.28 10.95
C SER A 167 3.86 -19.59 10.43
N ALA A 168 4.61 -20.23 9.52
CA ALA A 168 5.79 -19.63 8.92
C ALA A 168 5.43 -18.40 8.06
N GLY A 169 4.31 -18.46 7.33
CA GLY A 169 3.81 -17.35 6.53
C GLY A 169 3.43 -16.13 7.38
N LEU A 170 2.72 -16.35 8.47
CA LEU A 170 2.31 -15.29 9.39
C LEU A 170 3.52 -14.63 10.08
N THR A 171 4.51 -15.42 10.51
CA THR A 171 5.74 -14.89 11.11
C THR A 171 6.53 -14.04 10.12
N ARG A 172 6.65 -14.49 8.86
CA ARG A 172 7.30 -13.72 7.79
C ARG A 172 6.52 -12.45 7.46
N ALA A 173 5.19 -12.55 7.35
CA ALA A 173 4.32 -11.41 7.10
C ALA A 173 4.46 -10.34 8.18
N PHE A 174 4.42 -10.73 9.45
CA PHE A 174 4.60 -9.82 10.57
C PHE A 174 5.97 -9.12 10.51
N LYS A 175 7.06 -9.86 10.33
CA LYS A 175 8.41 -9.28 10.26
C LYS A 175 8.57 -8.31 9.07
N ALA A 176 8.02 -8.67 7.92
CA ALA A 176 8.11 -7.84 6.72
C ALA A 176 7.26 -6.57 6.81
N ASP A 177 6.08 -6.68 7.43
CA ASP A 177 5.11 -5.58 7.46
C ASP A 177 5.32 -4.63 8.64
N PHE A 178 5.70 -5.13 9.82
CA PHE A 178 5.85 -4.32 11.03
C PHE A 178 6.76 -3.09 10.83
N PHE A 179 7.95 -3.27 10.27
CA PHE A 179 8.88 -2.16 10.05
C PHE A 179 8.41 -1.22 8.95
N SER A 180 7.86 -1.77 7.87
CA SER A 180 7.31 -1.00 6.76
C SER A 180 6.13 -0.14 7.22
N LEU A 181 5.20 -0.74 7.95
CA LEU A 181 4.02 -0.09 8.50
C LEU A 181 4.39 0.95 9.56
N THR A 182 5.31 0.65 10.46
CA THR A 182 5.79 1.63 11.45
C THR A 182 6.37 2.86 10.77
N SER A 183 7.19 2.68 9.72
CA SER A 183 7.74 3.79 8.95
C SER A 183 6.66 4.60 8.24
N TRP A 184 5.61 3.95 7.73
CA TRP A 184 4.44 4.60 7.15
C TRP A 184 3.70 5.44 8.18
N GLN A 185 3.41 4.87 9.35
CA GLN A 185 2.68 5.54 10.42
C GLN A 185 3.44 6.72 11.03
N VAL A 186 4.77 6.64 11.11
CA VAL A 186 5.61 7.77 11.55
C VAL A 186 5.42 8.96 10.61
N GLY A 187 5.43 8.75 9.30
CA GLY A 187 5.18 9.82 8.32
C GLY A 187 3.76 10.37 8.41
N MET A 188 2.77 9.48 8.48
CA MET A 188 1.36 9.83 8.52
C MET A 188 0.99 10.58 9.81
N TYR A 189 1.32 10.03 10.98
CA TYR A 189 1.04 10.69 12.27
C TYR A 189 1.84 11.97 12.44
N GLY A 190 3.08 12.03 11.93
CA GLY A 190 3.87 13.26 11.91
C GLY A 190 3.15 14.38 11.16
N TRP A 191 2.59 14.10 9.98
CA TRP A 191 1.79 15.07 9.25
C TRP A 191 0.49 15.42 9.98
N MET A 192 -0.23 14.44 10.49
CA MET A 192 -1.47 14.69 11.23
C MET A 192 -1.22 15.51 12.49
N ALA A 193 -0.09 15.31 13.18
CA ALA A 193 0.31 16.18 14.29
C ALA A 193 0.49 17.64 13.84
N ILE A 194 1.15 17.87 12.70
CA ILE A 194 1.27 19.21 12.12
C ILE A 194 -0.12 19.76 11.78
N ALA A 195 -0.99 18.96 11.18
CA ALA A 195 -2.36 19.38 10.87
C ALA A 195 -3.11 19.80 12.14
N TYR A 196 -3.11 18.98 13.19
CA TYR A 196 -3.84 19.28 14.42
C TYR A 196 -3.25 20.45 15.22
N PHE A 197 -1.93 20.49 15.39
CA PHE A 197 -1.31 21.42 16.34
C PHE A 197 -0.82 22.71 15.70
N VAL A 198 -0.66 22.75 14.37
CA VAL A 198 -0.15 23.94 13.66
C VAL A 198 -1.19 24.51 12.70
N LEU A 199 -1.72 23.69 11.75
CA LEU A 199 -2.57 24.20 10.67
C LEU A 199 -3.99 24.50 11.16
N PHE A 200 -4.53 23.66 12.05
CA PHE A 200 -5.91 23.77 12.55
C PHE A 200 -5.95 24.02 14.07
N LYS A 201 -4.93 24.73 14.58
CA LYS A 201 -4.81 25.05 16.01
C LYS A 201 -6.05 25.79 16.55
N ASP A 202 -6.58 26.73 15.77
CA ASP A 202 -7.67 27.62 16.16
C ASP A 202 -9.06 27.11 15.71
N ALA A 203 -9.10 26.07 14.87
CA ALA A 203 -10.32 25.46 14.36
C ALA A 203 -10.20 23.93 14.38
N PRO A 204 -10.84 23.22 15.32
CA PRO A 204 -10.71 21.79 15.47
C PRO A 204 -10.98 21.04 14.16
N LEU A 205 -10.08 20.14 13.80
CA LEU A 205 -10.19 19.30 12.60
C LEU A 205 -11.12 18.12 12.90
N ALA A 206 -12.41 18.31 12.64
CA ALA A 206 -13.44 17.32 12.89
C ALA A 206 -13.35 16.15 11.89
N LYS A 207 -13.49 14.91 12.35
CA LYS A 207 -13.37 13.67 11.56
C LYS A 207 -14.44 13.53 10.46
N ASP A 208 -15.59 14.15 10.62
CA ASP A 208 -16.68 14.22 9.63
C ASP A 208 -16.48 15.32 8.59
N SER A 209 -15.39 16.10 8.69
CA SER A 209 -15.11 17.21 7.76
C SER A 209 -14.31 16.76 6.53
N TRP A 210 -14.58 17.40 5.39
CA TRP A 210 -13.79 17.22 4.17
C TRP A 210 -12.32 17.59 4.35
N ASN A 211 -12.03 18.57 5.21
CA ASN A 211 -10.66 18.99 5.49
C ASN A 211 -9.87 17.91 6.21
N PHE A 212 -10.49 17.13 7.12
CA PHE A 212 -9.85 16.01 7.78
C PHE A 212 -9.40 14.95 6.76
N TRP A 213 -10.31 14.49 5.92
CA TRP A 213 -9.99 13.45 4.92
C TRP A 213 -9.00 13.92 3.87
N PHE A 214 -9.00 15.22 3.53
CA PHE A 214 -7.96 15.79 2.67
C PHE A 214 -6.59 15.80 3.37
N MET A 215 -6.52 16.16 4.66
CA MET A 215 -5.28 16.04 5.43
C MET A 215 -4.81 14.58 5.53
N MET A 216 -5.74 13.62 5.64
CA MET A 216 -5.42 12.19 5.58
C MET A 216 -4.85 11.78 4.22
N GLN A 217 -5.35 12.28 3.09
CA GLN A 217 -4.75 12.01 1.77
C GLN A 217 -3.29 12.48 1.71
N ILE A 218 -2.99 13.67 2.24
CA ILE A 218 -1.62 14.18 2.32
C ILE A 218 -0.78 13.32 3.27
N ALA A 219 -1.33 12.96 4.43
CA ALA A 219 -0.68 12.08 5.40
C ALA A 219 -0.27 10.74 4.78
N MET A 220 -1.14 10.15 3.97
CA MET A 220 -0.86 8.91 3.24
C MET A 220 0.28 9.08 2.21
N LEU A 221 0.32 10.21 1.50
CA LEU A 221 1.43 10.52 0.59
C LEU A 221 2.78 10.63 1.34
N ILE A 222 2.78 11.29 2.50
CA ILE A 222 3.98 11.41 3.34
C ILE A 222 4.35 10.06 3.93
N GLY A 223 3.37 9.26 4.37
CA GLY A 223 3.57 7.88 4.80
C GLY A 223 4.24 7.04 3.72
N PHE A 224 3.78 7.14 2.47
CA PHE A 224 4.41 6.47 1.34
C PHE A 224 5.89 6.89 1.16
N VAL A 225 6.18 8.19 1.22
CA VAL A 225 7.56 8.70 1.09
C VAL A 225 8.46 8.18 2.21
N CYS A 226 7.97 8.09 3.44
CA CYS A 226 8.70 7.52 4.58
C CYS A 226 8.86 6.01 4.48
N ALA A 227 7.84 5.29 4.03
CA ALA A 227 7.88 3.84 3.92
C ALA A 227 8.69 3.34 2.72
N TYR A 228 8.85 4.14 1.67
CA TYR A 228 9.58 3.77 0.47
C TYR A 228 11.04 3.35 0.77
N PRO A 229 11.88 4.15 1.45
CA PRO A 229 13.25 3.76 1.78
C PRO A 229 13.30 2.57 2.73
N MET A 230 12.35 2.43 3.66
CA MET A 230 12.26 1.28 4.53
C MET A 230 11.97 0.00 3.74
N ASN A 231 11.04 0.04 2.78
CA ASN A 231 10.77 -1.11 1.91
C ASN A 231 11.98 -1.48 1.04
N ALA A 232 12.71 -0.49 0.51
CA ALA A 232 13.95 -0.73 -0.22
C ALA A 232 15.00 -1.44 0.66
N PHE A 233 15.13 -1.03 1.91
CA PHE A 233 16.03 -1.64 2.88
C PHE A 233 15.61 -3.07 3.24
N LEU A 234 14.32 -3.31 3.50
CA LEU A 234 13.79 -4.65 3.81
C LEU A 234 13.95 -5.63 2.65
N ILE A 235 13.77 -5.15 1.41
CA ILE A 235 13.99 -5.95 0.20
C ILE A 235 15.47 -6.28 0.05
N LYS A 236 16.37 -5.29 0.26
CA LYS A 236 17.83 -5.50 0.22
C LYS A 236 18.30 -6.52 1.26
N LEU A 237 17.69 -6.55 2.44
CA LEU A 237 18.01 -7.53 3.50
C LEU A 237 17.36 -8.92 3.27
N GLY A 238 16.55 -9.09 2.22
CA GLY A 238 15.82 -10.34 1.96
C GLY A 238 14.70 -10.65 2.97
N ILE A 239 14.33 -9.69 3.83
CA ILE A 239 13.23 -9.83 4.80
C ILE A 239 11.88 -9.74 4.09
N LYS A 240 11.79 -8.86 3.08
CA LYS A 240 10.62 -8.66 2.23
C LYS A 240 10.96 -8.97 0.78
N LYS A 241 10.05 -9.64 0.07
CA LYS A 241 10.18 -9.81 -1.39
C LYS A 241 9.62 -8.58 -2.09
N GLY A 242 10.27 -8.17 -3.17
CA GLY A 242 9.74 -7.17 -4.09
C GLY A 242 8.47 -7.69 -4.80
N MET A 243 7.58 -6.79 -5.17
CA MET A 243 6.32 -7.08 -5.88
C MET A 243 6.37 -6.58 -7.31
#